data_9443817485b279fb38e07c1f8e5d3716
#
_entry.id   9443817485b279fb38e07c1f8e5d3716
#
_cell.length_a   1.000
_cell.length_b   1.000
_cell.length_c   1.000
_cell.angle_alpha   90.00
_cell.angle_beta   90.00
_cell.angle_gamma   90.00
#
_symmetry.space_group_name_H-M   'P 1'
#
loop_
_entity.id
_entity.type
_entity.pdbx_description
1 polymer ?
#
loop_
_entity_poly.entity_id
_entity_poly.type
_entity_poly.pdbx_seq_one_letter_code
_entity_poly.pdbx_strand_id
1 'polypeptide(L)'
;GICGGCSFQHLSSENQIKAKQDWLQSAFKGQAKVEPKEWLKPMQIGSWGYRRKARLGVRYVAKKEKVLVGFRERKSSFVTVMSRCEVLHPSLGDNLELLSECIERLSIKEHIPQIEVAIAEKDTILILRHLQPLTNKDEEVLSDFAQKLQITWYLQSGGLDTIKPLTKSVQLTYSIPDHSIEMSFLPNDFTQVNFELNKKMINLAIDLLELDEQDNVIDLFCGLGNFTLPISKYVNKVVGIEGDRGLVERAKENAEVNNISNASFYKADLFEDVSGFEWFRGQNYNKALIDPARTGAIEIVDLLPKLNVERLVYVSCNPATLARDTARLIDLGFYLENAGVMDMFPQTAHVESIALFTRKK
;
A
#
# COMPACT_ATOMS: atom_id res chain seq x y z
N GLY A 1 -3.13 -23.37 -8.78
CA GLY A 1 -2.33 -23.36 -9.34
C GLY A 1 -0.89 -23.06 -9.72
N ILE A 2 -0.63 -22.63 -10.96
CA ILE A 2 0.73 -22.37 -11.46
C ILE A 2 1.18 -20.94 -11.07
N CYS A 3 0.27 -19.98 -11.17
CA CYS A 3 0.53 -18.59 -10.84
C CYS A 3 0.97 -18.42 -9.37
N GLY A 4 2.05 -17.67 -9.14
CA GLY A 4 2.60 -17.38 -7.82
C GLY A 4 1.93 -16.22 -7.09
N GLY A 5 1.02 -15.49 -7.74
CA GLY A 5 0.34 -14.33 -7.16
C GLY A 5 -0.66 -14.66 -6.05
N CYS A 6 -1.22 -15.87 -6.06
CA CYS A 6 -2.21 -16.32 -5.11
C CYS A 6 -1.82 -17.66 -4.49
N SER A 7 -1.77 -17.72 -3.15
CA SER A 7 -1.39 -18.95 -2.43
C SER A 7 -2.55 -19.62 -1.70
N PHE A 8 -3.69 -18.93 -1.51
CA PHE A 8 -4.82 -19.37 -0.69
C PHE A 8 -6.13 -19.62 -1.46
N GLN A 9 -6.12 -19.60 -2.80
CA GLN A 9 -7.33 -19.85 -3.60
C GLN A 9 -8.02 -21.22 -3.35
N HIS A 10 -7.33 -22.16 -2.75
CA HIS A 10 -7.85 -23.46 -2.37
C HIS A 10 -8.63 -23.46 -1.05
N LEU A 11 -8.63 -22.35 -0.32
CA LEU A 11 -9.36 -22.16 0.94
C LEU A 11 -10.57 -21.25 0.70
N SER A 12 -11.66 -21.49 1.44
CA SER A 12 -12.76 -20.52 1.53
C SER A 12 -12.30 -19.21 2.16
N SER A 13 -12.97 -18.10 1.87
CA SER A 13 -12.61 -16.78 2.45
C SER A 13 -12.60 -16.80 3.98
N GLU A 14 -13.53 -17.52 4.60
CA GLU A 14 -13.58 -17.72 6.05
C GLU A 14 -12.35 -18.44 6.58
N ASN A 15 -11.92 -19.51 5.89
CA ASN A 15 -10.71 -20.24 6.29
C ASN A 15 -9.43 -19.44 6.02
N GLN A 16 -9.41 -18.59 5.00
CA GLN A 16 -8.28 -17.69 4.73
C GLN A 16 -8.09 -16.70 5.88
N ILE A 17 -9.16 -16.01 6.29
CA ILE A 17 -9.06 -15.01 7.37
C ILE A 17 -8.79 -15.66 8.71
N LYS A 18 -9.36 -16.83 8.98
CA LYS A 18 -9.08 -17.61 10.18
C LYS A 18 -7.60 -17.99 10.26
N ALA A 19 -7.02 -18.52 9.17
CA ALA A 19 -5.60 -18.84 9.12
C ALA A 19 -4.70 -17.62 9.38
N LYS A 20 -5.08 -16.45 8.87
CA LYS A 20 -4.37 -15.19 9.11
C LYS A 20 -4.48 -14.77 10.59
N GLN A 21 -5.66 -14.89 11.19
CA GLN A 21 -5.88 -14.62 12.61
C GLN A 21 -5.08 -15.58 13.50
N ASP A 22 -5.12 -16.87 13.20
CA ASP A 22 -4.36 -17.89 13.95
C ASP A 22 -2.85 -17.61 13.87
N TRP A 23 -2.37 -17.12 12.72
CA TRP A 23 -0.96 -16.74 12.56
C TRP A 23 -0.58 -15.54 13.43
N LEU A 24 -1.40 -14.48 13.44
CA LEU A 24 -1.16 -13.31 14.30
C LEU A 24 -1.15 -13.71 15.78
N GLN A 25 -2.13 -14.52 16.22
CA GLN A 25 -2.20 -15.03 17.59
C GLN A 25 -0.95 -15.84 17.96
N SER A 26 -0.51 -16.73 17.07
CA SER A 26 0.69 -17.52 17.28
C SER A 26 1.96 -16.67 17.39
N ALA A 27 2.07 -15.59 16.60
CA ALA A 27 3.19 -14.66 16.67
C ALA A 27 3.22 -13.93 18.03
N PHE A 28 2.09 -13.42 18.51
CA PHE A 28 2.04 -12.78 19.83
C PHE A 28 2.34 -13.75 20.97
N LYS A 29 1.76 -14.94 20.97
CA LYS A 29 2.07 -15.97 21.99
C LYS A 29 3.53 -16.38 21.99
N GLY A 30 4.10 -16.60 20.81
CA GLY A 30 5.46 -17.12 20.65
C GLY A 30 6.55 -16.10 20.93
N GLN A 31 6.44 -14.91 20.37
CA GLN A 31 7.49 -13.88 20.43
C GLN A 31 7.23 -12.82 21.50
N ALA A 32 6.04 -12.22 21.51
CA ALA A 32 5.73 -11.16 22.46
C ALA A 32 5.35 -11.71 23.84
N LYS A 33 4.92 -12.96 23.92
CA LYS A 33 4.42 -13.64 25.13
C LYS A 33 3.27 -12.88 25.81
N VAL A 34 2.48 -12.19 25.00
CA VAL A 34 1.32 -11.42 25.42
C VAL A 34 0.12 -11.72 24.51
N GLU A 35 -1.06 -11.43 25.00
CA GLU A 35 -2.29 -11.41 24.22
C GLU A 35 -2.95 -10.03 24.41
N PRO A 36 -3.68 -9.52 23.41
CA PRO A 36 -4.45 -8.29 23.58
C PRO A 36 -5.57 -8.52 24.62
N LYS A 37 -6.00 -7.47 25.28
CA LYS A 37 -7.18 -7.55 26.16
C LYS A 37 -8.42 -7.98 25.39
N GLU A 38 -8.52 -7.52 24.13
CA GLU A 38 -9.61 -7.88 23.24
C GLU A 38 -9.11 -8.13 21.81
N TRP A 39 -9.54 -9.25 21.22
CA TRP A 39 -9.34 -9.52 19.81
C TRP A 39 -10.40 -8.82 18.96
N LEU A 40 -9.98 -7.93 18.08
CA LEU A 40 -10.87 -7.29 17.12
C LEU A 40 -11.44 -8.33 16.16
N LYS A 41 -12.69 -8.10 15.74
CA LYS A 41 -13.31 -8.91 14.69
C LYS A 41 -12.50 -8.77 13.39
N PRO A 42 -12.10 -9.89 12.75
CA PRO A 42 -11.39 -9.84 11.48
C PRO A 42 -12.14 -9.04 10.42
N MET A 43 -11.41 -8.16 9.71
CA MET A 43 -11.99 -7.29 8.69
C MET A 43 -11.80 -7.89 7.30
N GLN A 44 -12.90 -8.08 6.58
CA GLN A 44 -12.91 -8.57 5.19
C GLN A 44 -13.85 -7.74 4.33
N ILE A 45 -13.48 -7.54 3.05
CA ILE A 45 -14.34 -6.95 2.03
C ILE A 45 -14.04 -7.63 0.71
N GLY A 46 -14.99 -8.41 0.20
CA GLY A 46 -14.83 -9.10 -1.08
C GLY A 46 -13.53 -9.90 -1.16
N SER A 47 -13.42 -10.76 -2.16
CA SER A 47 -12.22 -11.59 -2.30
C SER A 47 -11.60 -11.48 -3.68
N TRP A 48 -12.27 -10.79 -4.61
CA TRP A 48 -11.93 -10.74 -6.02
C TRP A 48 -12.00 -9.30 -6.54
N GLY A 49 -11.28 -9.03 -7.63
CA GLY A 49 -11.32 -7.76 -8.32
C GLY A 49 -10.81 -6.55 -7.52
N TYR A 50 -10.20 -6.78 -6.37
CA TYR A 50 -9.84 -5.70 -5.44
C TYR A 50 -8.51 -5.02 -5.78
N ARG A 51 -7.60 -5.73 -6.49
CA ARG A 51 -6.22 -5.31 -6.64
C ARG A 51 -6.05 -4.24 -7.70
N ARG A 52 -5.67 -3.05 -7.28
CA ARG A 52 -5.52 -1.86 -8.12
C ARG A 52 -4.09 -1.52 -8.50
N LYS A 53 -3.10 -2.11 -7.82
CA LYS A 53 -1.67 -1.95 -8.13
C LYS A 53 -1.04 -3.31 -8.39
N ALA A 54 -0.32 -3.44 -9.50
CA ALA A 54 0.38 -4.67 -9.86
C ALA A 54 1.60 -4.39 -10.72
N ARG A 55 2.53 -5.33 -10.70
CA ARG A 55 3.65 -5.41 -11.64
C ARG A 55 3.53 -6.72 -12.39
N LEU A 56 3.22 -6.63 -13.68
CA LEU A 56 3.08 -7.76 -14.59
C LEU A 56 4.42 -7.99 -15.30
N GLY A 57 4.89 -9.22 -15.28
CA GLY A 57 6.01 -9.64 -16.13
C GLY A 57 5.56 -9.76 -17.58
N VAL A 58 6.43 -9.40 -18.50
CA VAL A 58 6.24 -9.60 -19.95
C VAL A 58 7.35 -10.50 -20.46
N ARG A 59 7.01 -11.48 -21.31
CA ARG A 59 7.99 -12.38 -21.89
C ARG A 59 7.58 -12.83 -23.29
N TYR A 60 8.39 -12.50 -24.27
CA TYR A 60 8.29 -13.15 -25.59
C TYR A 60 8.88 -14.56 -25.52
N VAL A 61 8.14 -15.54 -26.02
CA VAL A 61 8.52 -16.95 -26.08
C VAL A 61 8.71 -17.34 -27.54
N ALA A 62 9.94 -17.25 -28.03
CA ALA A 62 10.28 -17.45 -29.45
C ALA A 62 9.78 -18.81 -30.01
N LYS A 63 9.89 -19.89 -29.22
CA LYS A 63 9.40 -21.23 -29.65
C LYS A 63 7.88 -21.30 -29.90
N LYS A 64 7.10 -20.38 -29.31
CA LYS A 64 5.63 -20.31 -29.46
C LYS A 64 5.23 -19.09 -30.28
N GLU A 65 6.18 -18.24 -30.65
CA GLU A 65 5.97 -16.94 -31.30
C GLU A 65 4.91 -16.09 -30.57
N LYS A 66 4.86 -16.20 -29.22
CA LYS A 66 3.83 -15.59 -28.39
C LYS A 66 4.41 -14.76 -27.26
N VAL A 67 3.77 -13.63 -26.98
CA VAL A 67 4.03 -12.82 -25.78
C VAL A 67 3.16 -13.32 -24.63
N LEU A 68 3.74 -13.45 -23.45
CA LEU A 68 3.05 -13.73 -22.21
C LEU A 68 3.08 -12.47 -21.35
N VAL A 69 1.93 -12.05 -20.83
CA VAL A 69 1.78 -10.96 -19.87
C VAL A 69 1.05 -11.49 -18.63
N GLY A 70 1.63 -11.30 -17.46
CA GLY A 70 1.01 -11.76 -16.23
C GLY A 70 1.95 -11.85 -15.05
N PHE A 71 1.53 -12.54 -13.99
CA PHE A 71 2.36 -12.78 -12.83
C PHE A 71 3.33 -13.94 -13.06
N ARG A 72 4.40 -13.96 -12.27
CA ARG A 72 5.36 -15.07 -12.32
C ARG A 72 4.74 -16.34 -11.74
N GLU A 73 5.20 -17.47 -12.23
CA GLU A 73 4.88 -18.78 -11.65
C GLU A 73 5.45 -18.90 -10.23
N ARG A 74 4.88 -19.79 -9.46
CA ARG A 74 5.31 -20.04 -8.08
C ARG A 74 6.72 -20.61 -8.06
N LYS A 75 7.65 -19.95 -7.34
CA LYS A 75 9.07 -20.33 -7.21
C LYS A 75 9.81 -20.41 -8.57
N SER A 76 9.40 -19.62 -9.54
CA SER A 76 9.98 -19.59 -10.88
C SER A 76 10.13 -18.14 -11.38
N SER A 77 11.02 -17.94 -12.35
CA SER A 77 11.15 -16.69 -13.09
C SER A 77 10.23 -16.60 -14.31
N PHE A 78 9.55 -17.70 -14.67
CA PHE A 78 8.66 -17.73 -15.82
C PHE A 78 7.38 -16.93 -15.58
N VAL A 79 6.86 -16.34 -16.66
CA VAL A 79 5.56 -15.68 -16.65
C VAL A 79 4.48 -16.72 -16.88
N THR A 80 3.46 -16.72 -16.03
CA THR A 80 2.33 -17.64 -16.13
C THR A 80 1.52 -17.39 -17.41
N VAL A 81 1.16 -18.43 -18.12
CA VAL A 81 0.19 -18.35 -19.22
C VAL A 81 -1.19 -18.12 -18.60
N MET A 82 -1.77 -16.94 -18.84
CA MET A 82 -3.07 -16.58 -18.31
C MET A 82 -3.81 -15.63 -19.25
N SER A 83 -5.11 -15.84 -19.40
CA SER A 83 -5.98 -14.96 -20.18
C SER A 83 -6.65 -13.89 -19.31
N ARG A 84 -6.80 -14.16 -18.01
CA ARG A 84 -7.41 -13.25 -17.03
C ARG A 84 -6.85 -13.46 -15.62
N CYS A 85 -7.08 -12.51 -14.74
CA CYS A 85 -6.73 -12.55 -13.33
C CYS A 85 -7.89 -12.07 -12.47
N GLU A 86 -8.49 -12.97 -11.70
CA GLU A 86 -9.67 -12.70 -10.86
C GLU A 86 -9.38 -11.73 -9.70
N VAL A 87 -8.11 -11.58 -9.32
CA VAL A 87 -7.70 -10.72 -8.19
C VAL A 87 -7.46 -9.28 -8.63
N LEU A 88 -6.97 -9.08 -9.86
CA LEU A 88 -6.87 -7.73 -10.43
C LEU A 88 -8.24 -7.11 -10.60
N HIS A 89 -8.30 -5.77 -10.49
CA HIS A 89 -9.51 -5.02 -10.82
C HIS A 89 -9.99 -5.38 -12.24
N PRO A 90 -11.29 -5.59 -12.45
CA PRO A 90 -11.84 -6.12 -13.70
C PRO A 90 -11.48 -5.32 -14.95
N SER A 91 -11.29 -3.98 -14.83
CA SER A 91 -10.87 -3.12 -15.95
C SER A 91 -9.63 -3.65 -16.69
N LEU A 92 -8.73 -4.34 -15.99
CA LEU A 92 -7.56 -4.96 -16.58
C LEU A 92 -7.54 -6.49 -16.37
N GLY A 93 -8.04 -6.96 -15.23
CA GLY A 93 -8.01 -8.39 -14.88
C GLY A 93 -8.66 -9.29 -15.93
N ASP A 94 -9.75 -8.85 -16.52
CA ASP A 94 -10.48 -9.57 -17.58
C ASP A 94 -9.86 -9.43 -18.98
N ASN A 95 -8.84 -8.56 -19.12
CA ASN A 95 -8.28 -8.14 -20.40
C ASN A 95 -6.78 -8.50 -20.59
N LEU A 96 -6.25 -9.44 -19.80
CA LEU A 96 -4.82 -9.80 -19.88
C LEU A 96 -4.43 -10.45 -21.22
N GLU A 97 -5.35 -11.21 -21.83
CA GLU A 97 -5.12 -11.77 -23.16
C GLU A 97 -5.03 -10.68 -24.22
N LEU A 98 -5.96 -9.73 -24.22
CA LEU A 98 -5.91 -8.57 -25.11
C LEU A 98 -4.64 -7.72 -24.90
N LEU A 99 -4.19 -7.58 -23.66
CA LEU A 99 -2.93 -6.91 -23.36
C LEU A 99 -1.74 -7.67 -23.95
N SER A 100 -1.73 -8.99 -23.83
CA SER A 100 -0.71 -9.86 -24.42
C SER A 100 -0.66 -9.70 -25.95
N GLU A 101 -1.80 -9.73 -26.61
CA GLU A 101 -1.95 -9.52 -28.07
C GLU A 101 -1.49 -8.11 -28.50
N CYS A 102 -1.79 -7.09 -27.70
CA CYS A 102 -1.32 -5.73 -27.95
C CYS A 102 0.22 -5.68 -27.97
N ILE A 103 0.86 -6.24 -26.94
CA ILE A 103 2.33 -6.25 -26.84
C ILE A 103 2.96 -7.11 -27.94
N GLU A 104 2.32 -8.19 -28.38
CA GLU A 104 2.81 -9.06 -29.46
C GLU A 104 2.91 -8.34 -30.81
N ARG A 105 2.06 -7.32 -31.04
CA ARG A 105 2.07 -6.50 -32.26
C ARG A 105 3.20 -5.46 -32.30
N LEU A 106 3.87 -5.20 -31.16
CA LEU A 106 4.95 -4.21 -31.08
C LEU A 106 6.23 -4.74 -31.72
N SER A 107 6.94 -3.88 -32.45
CA SER A 107 8.23 -4.21 -33.08
C SER A 107 9.29 -4.57 -32.03
N ILE A 108 9.18 -4.02 -30.82
CA ILE A 108 10.11 -4.19 -29.69
C ILE A 108 9.63 -5.21 -28.64
N LYS A 109 8.69 -6.09 -28.97
CA LYS A 109 8.08 -7.05 -28.04
C LYS A 109 9.06 -7.90 -27.22
N GLU A 110 10.26 -8.17 -27.77
CA GLU A 110 11.32 -8.90 -27.07
C GLU A 110 12.04 -8.06 -26.01
N HIS A 111 11.88 -6.74 -26.07
CA HIS A 111 12.56 -5.75 -25.24
C HIS A 111 11.62 -5.08 -24.23
N ILE A 112 10.48 -5.69 -23.93
CA ILE A 112 9.51 -5.25 -22.92
C ILE A 112 9.56 -6.22 -21.74
N PRO A 113 10.21 -5.88 -20.63
CA PRO A 113 10.33 -6.81 -19.50
C PRO A 113 9.10 -6.77 -18.54
N GLN A 114 8.36 -5.66 -18.52
CA GLN A 114 7.39 -5.40 -17.45
C GLN A 114 6.36 -4.35 -17.84
N ILE A 115 5.16 -4.50 -17.28
CA ILE A 115 4.10 -3.47 -17.26
C ILE A 115 3.70 -3.26 -15.79
N GLU A 116 3.74 -2.01 -15.32
CA GLU A 116 3.16 -1.66 -14.03
C GLU A 116 1.73 -1.15 -14.22
N VAL A 117 0.89 -1.48 -13.25
CA VAL A 117 -0.55 -1.19 -13.27
C VAL A 117 -0.86 -0.26 -12.12
N ALA A 118 -1.55 0.83 -12.39
CA ALA A 118 -2.11 1.74 -11.40
C ALA A 118 -3.56 2.09 -11.79
N ILE A 119 -4.50 1.65 -10.96
CA ILE A 119 -5.94 1.84 -11.18
C ILE A 119 -6.49 2.72 -10.06
N ALA A 120 -6.91 3.92 -10.44
CA ALA A 120 -7.62 4.86 -9.59
C ALA A 120 -9.14 4.56 -9.57
N GLU A 121 -9.95 5.46 -9.06
CA GLU A 121 -11.40 5.28 -9.09
C GLU A 121 -11.98 5.43 -10.52
N LYS A 122 -11.42 6.35 -11.29
CA LYS A 122 -11.92 6.66 -12.65
C LYS A 122 -10.96 6.26 -13.76
N ASP A 123 -9.66 6.28 -13.47
CA ASP A 123 -8.61 6.16 -14.47
C ASP A 123 -7.75 4.93 -14.25
N THR A 124 -7.27 4.36 -15.34
CA THR A 124 -6.31 3.25 -15.33
C THR A 124 -5.06 3.65 -16.10
N ILE A 125 -3.91 3.59 -15.45
CA ILE A 125 -2.60 3.81 -16.09
C ILE A 125 -1.83 2.50 -16.15
N LEU A 126 -1.25 2.25 -17.31
CA LEU A 126 -0.27 1.19 -17.52
C LEU A 126 1.08 1.82 -17.86
N ILE A 127 2.13 1.49 -17.08
CA ILE A 127 3.49 1.93 -17.37
C ILE A 127 4.20 0.82 -18.13
N LEU A 128 4.49 1.04 -19.39
CA LEU A 128 5.25 0.12 -20.25
C LEU A 128 6.75 0.38 -20.05
N ARG A 129 7.45 -0.55 -19.39
CA ARG A 129 8.90 -0.52 -19.38
C ARG A 129 9.45 -1.08 -20.68
N HIS A 130 10.29 -0.31 -21.36
CA HIS A 130 10.88 -0.71 -22.63
C HIS A 130 12.39 -0.48 -22.65
N LEU A 131 13.14 -1.38 -23.30
CA LEU A 131 14.60 -1.36 -23.37
C LEU A 131 15.12 -0.90 -24.73
N GLN A 132 14.21 -0.68 -25.69
CA GLN A 132 14.47 -0.14 -27.03
C GLN A 132 13.44 0.95 -27.32
N PRO A 133 13.77 1.97 -28.12
CA PRO A 133 12.81 3.00 -28.53
C PRO A 133 11.61 2.41 -29.27
N LEU A 134 10.44 2.98 -29.04
CA LEU A 134 9.23 2.67 -29.80
C LEU A 134 9.30 3.35 -31.17
N THR A 135 8.70 2.72 -32.18
CA THR A 135 8.41 3.33 -33.48
C THR A 135 7.04 4.02 -33.46
N ASN A 136 6.78 4.91 -34.42
CA ASN A 136 5.45 5.52 -34.56
C ASN A 136 4.33 4.48 -34.69
N LYS A 137 4.62 3.35 -35.36
CA LYS A 137 3.67 2.23 -35.50
C LYS A 137 3.40 1.54 -34.15
N ASP A 138 4.41 1.42 -33.30
CA ASP A 138 4.22 0.89 -31.94
C ASP A 138 3.33 1.83 -31.11
N GLU A 139 3.53 3.15 -31.23
CA GLU A 139 2.71 4.15 -30.53
C GLU A 139 1.26 4.13 -31.01
N GLU A 140 1.01 3.91 -32.32
CA GLU A 140 -0.33 3.71 -32.86
C GLU A 140 -1.01 2.47 -32.25
N VAL A 141 -0.31 1.32 -32.18
CA VAL A 141 -0.81 0.08 -31.58
C VAL A 141 -1.19 0.29 -30.12
N LEU A 142 -0.34 0.98 -29.34
CA LEU A 142 -0.61 1.30 -27.95
C LEU A 142 -1.80 2.25 -27.82
N SER A 143 -1.93 3.24 -28.72
CA SER A 143 -3.04 4.21 -28.73
C SER A 143 -4.37 3.54 -29.03
N ASP A 144 -4.43 2.63 -30.00
CA ASP A 144 -5.63 1.85 -30.32
C ASP A 144 -6.10 1.01 -29.12
N PHE A 145 -5.15 0.35 -28.44
CA PHE A 145 -5.43 -0.43 -27.25
C PHE A 145 -5.94 0.48 -26.11
N ALA A 146 -5.30 1.65 -25.91
CA ALA A 146 -5.70 2.62 -24.91
C ALA A 146 -7.14 3.11 -25.11
N GLN A 147 -7.51 3.42 -26.35
CA GLN A 147 -8.86 3.83 -26.71
C GLN A 147 -9.89 2.70 -26.45
N LYS A 148 -9.54 1.47 -26.82
CA LYS A 148 -10.43 0.30 -26.67
C LYS A 148 -10.77 0.01 -25.20
N LEU A 149 -9.80 0.11 -24.30
CA LEU A 149 -9.94 -0.21 -22.89
C LEU A 149 -10.10 1.01 -21.95
N GLN A 150 -10.12 2.22 -22.51
CA GLN A 150 -10.19 3.48 -21.75
C GLN A 150 -9.08 3.57 -20.69
N ILE A 151 -7.85 3.27 -21.11
CA ILE A 151 -6.65 3.36 -20.27
C ILE A 151 -5.70 4.45 -20.78
N THR A 152 -4.70 4.79 -19.99
CA THR A 152 -3.61 5.68 -20.39
C THR A 152 -2.27 4.95 -20.31
N TRP A 153 -1.48 5.02 -21.39
CA TRP A 153 -0.12 4.51 -21.38
C TRP A 153 0.86 5.55 -20.86
N TYR A 154 1.74 5.11 -19.99
CA TYR A 154 2.98 5.78 -19.65
C TYR A 154 4.16 4.91 -20.11
N LEU A 155 5.25 5.54 -20.51
CA LEU A 155 6.45 4.88 -20.99
C LEU A 155 7.57 5.06 -19.97
N GLN A 156 8.39 4.01 -19.79
CA GLN A 156 9.55 4.01 -18.93
C GLN A 156 10.74 3.40 -19.66
N SER A 157 11.71 4.24 -20.07
CA SER A 157 12.92 3.79 -20.78
C SER A 157 14.11 3.49 -19.87
N GLY A 158 14.07 3.94 -18.60
CA GLY A 158 15.18 3.83 -17.65
C GLY A 158 14.72 3.82 -16.20
N GLY A 159 15.20 4.74 -15.38
CA GLY A 159 14.80 4.94 -13.98
C GLY A 159 13.38 5.50 -13.85
N LEU A 160 12.97 5.75 -12.60
CA LEU A 160 11.64 6.31 -12.30
C LEU A 160 11.45 7.72 -12.88
N ASP A 161 12.51 8.49 -13.01
CA ASP A 161 12.58 9.82 -13.61
C ASP A 161 12.28 9.83 -15.12
N THR A 162 12.33 8.67 -15.78
CA THR A 162 12.01 8.54 -17.22
C THR A 162 10.53 8.23 -17.48
N ILE A 163 9.72 8.09 -16.45
CA ILE A 163 8.28 7.80 -16.60
C ILE A 163 7.57 9.04 -17.15
N LYS A 164 6.95 8.90 -18.33
CA LYS A 164 6.20 9.98 -18.99
C LYS A 164 4.96 9.44 -19.71
N PRO A 165 3.88 10.21 -19.81
CA PRO A 165 2.70 9.79 -20.56
C PRO A 165 3.03 9.64 -22.06
N LEU A 166 2.42 8.65 -22.72
CA LEU A 166 2.52 8.48 -24.18
C LEU A 166 1.80 9.62 -24.90
N THR A 167 0.63 10.04 -24.42
CA THR A 167 -0.18 11.10 -25.01
C THR A 167 -0.40 12.23 -24.03
N LYS A 168 -1.31 12.08 -23.07
CA LYS A 168 -1.69 13.09 -22.07
C LYS A 168 -1.42 12.61 -20.65
N SER A 169 -1.05 13.52 -19.78
CA SER A 169 -0.99 13.25 -18.35
C SER A 169 -2.40 13.10 -17.76
N VAL A 170 -2.55 12.15 -16.84
CA VAL A 170 -3.78 11.90 -16.09
C VAL A 170 -3.43 11.90 -14.61
N GLN A 171 -4.23 12.62 -13.82
CA GLN A 171 -4.09 12.60 -12.36
C GLN A 171 -4.90 11.44 -11.79
N LEU A 172 -4.22 10.53 -11.14
CA LEU A 172 -4.86 9.42 -10.43
C LEU A 172 -5.38 9.90 -9.08
N THR A 173 -6.63 9.58 -8.76
CA THR A 173 -7.22 9.92 -7.47
C THR A 173 -8.01 8.74 -6.88
N TYR A 174 -8.11 8.73 -5.55
CA TYR A 174 -9.09 7.94 -4.81
C TYR A 174 -9.66 8.77 -3.67
N SER A 175 -10.90 8.47 -3.29
CA SER A 175 -11.62 9.18 -2.24
C SER A 175 -11.63 8.40 -0.93
N ILE A 176 -11.66 9.13 0.19
CA ILE A 176 -11.98 8.65 1.53
C ILE A 176 -13.23 9.40 2.00
N PRO A 177 -14.43 8.96 1.56
CA PRO A 177 -15.66 9.76 1.67
C PRO A 177 -16.06 10.09 3.10
N ASP A 178 -15.86 9.16 4.05
CA ASP A 178 -16.24 9.32 5.46
C ASP A 178 -15.52 10.51 6.12
N HIS A 179 -14.39 10.93 5.53
CA HIS A 179 -13.60 12.07 6.01
C HIS A 179 -13.57 13.24 5.03
N SER A 180 -14.30 13.15 3.90
CA SER A 180 -14.32 14.17 2.85
C SER A 180 -12.91 14.49 2.34
N ILE A 181 -12.10 13.46 2.07
CA ILE A 181 -10.73 13.56 1.56
C ILE A 181 -10.65 12.99 0.14
N GLU A 182 -10.01 13.72 -0.76
CA GLU A 182 -9.55 13.24 -2.06
C GLU A 182 -8.03 13.11 -2.06
N MET A 183 -7.53 11.95 -2.42
CA MET A 183 -6.11 11.63 -2.46
C MET A 183 -5.63 11.55 -3.89
N SER A 184 -4.64 12.35 -4.25
CA SER A 184 -3.92 12.26 -5.52
C SER A 184 -2.66 11.43 -5.38
N PHE A 185 -2.30 10.68 -6.43
CA PHE A 185 -1.07 9.88 -6.45
C PHE A 185 -0.50 9.75 -7.86
N LEU A 186 0.79 9.48 -7.95
CA LEU A 186 1.46 9.14 -9.22
C LEU A 186 1.36 7.63 -9.49
N PRO A 187 1.46 7.21 -10.76
CA PRO A 187 1.36 5.79 -11.12
C PRO A 187 2.38 4.90 -10.41
N ASN A 188 3.53 5.42 -10.03
CA ASN A 188 4.60 4.73 -9.30
C ASN A 188 4.56 4.91 -7.78
N ASP A 189 3.72 5.80 -7.23
CA ASP A 189 3.59 5.97 -5.78
C ASP A 189 3.01 4.70 -5.13
N PHE A 190 3.41 4.45 -3.89
CA PHE A 190 2.78 3.39 -3.11
C PHE A 190 1.37 3.82 -2.71
N THR A 191 0.39 2.95 -2.96
CA THR A 191 -0.98 3.05 -2.44
C THR A 191 -1.45 1.67 -2.00
N GLN A 192 -2.37 1.61 -1.04
CA GLN A 192 -2.99 0.35 -0.65
C GLN A 192 -3.71 -0.28 -1.85
N VAL A 193 -3.51 -1.58 -2.07
CA VAL A 193 -4.00 -2.25 -3.28
C VAL A 193 -5.51 -2.48 -3.28
N ASN A 194 -6.13 -2.47 -2.10
CA ASN A 194 -7.55 -2.68 -1.87
C ASN A 194 -8.16 -1.41 -1.26
N PHE A 195 -8.68 -0.53 -2.11
CA PHE A 195 -9.20 0.76 -1.68
C PHE A 195 -10.37 0.67 -0.71
N GLU A 196 -11.25 -0.31 -0.90
CA GLU A 196 -12.41 -0.46 -0.02
C GLU A 196 -12.00 -0.92 1.39
N LEU A 197 -11.02 -1.82 1.48
CA LEU A 197 -10.48 -2.19 2.78
C LEU A 197 -9.67 -1.06 3.41
N ASN A 198 -8.92 -0.30 2.59
CA ASN A 198 -8.17 0.87 3.06
C ASN A 198 -9.09 1.90 3.75
N LYS A 199 -10.25 2.21 3.17
CA LYS A 199 -11.26 3.10 3.77
C LYS A 199 -11.68 2.61 5.16
N LYS A 200 -11.98 1.32 5.29
CA LYS A 200 -12.36 0.73 6.60
C LYS A 200 -11.19 0.67 7.58
N MET A 201 -9.98 0.41 7.10
CA MET A 201 -8.77 0.43 7.92
C MET A 201 -8.53 1.82 8.52
N ILE A 202 -8.71 2.87 7.72
CA ILE A 202 -8.60 4.26 8.18
C ILE A 202 -9.64 4.55 9.26
N ASN A 203 -10.90 4.19 9.05
CA ASN A 203 -11.97 4.39 10.02
C ASN A 203 -11.64 3.67 11.35
N LEU A 204 -11.24 2.39 11.26
CA LEU A 204 -10.87 1.63 12.46
C LEU A 204 -9.66 2.24 13.19
N ALA A 205 -8.66 2.73 12.46
CA ALA A 205 -7.51 3.39 13.09
C ALA A 205 -7.91 4.67 13.82
N ILE A 206 -8.81 5.48 13.24
CA ILE A 206 -9.36 6.70 13.86
C ILE A 206 -10.17 6.35 15.09
N ASP A 207 -11.05 5.35 15.01
CA ASP A 207 -11.86 4.87 16.15
C ASP A 207 -10.95 4.40 17.30
N LEU A 208 -9.91 3.61 16.98
CA LEU A 208 -8.94 3.12 17.97
C LEU A 208 -8.10 4.24 18.57
N LEU A 209 -7.81 5.31 17.84
CA LEU A 209 -7.09 6.46 18.37
C LEU A 209 -7.94 7.29 19.34
N GLU A 210 -9.29 7.20 19.31
CA GLU A 210 -10.18 8.02 20.14
C GLU A 210 -9.80 9.51 20.09
N LEU A 211 -9.78 10.07 18.88
CA LEU A 211 -9.28 11.42 18.62
C LEU A 211 -10.14 12.51 19.25
N ASP A 212 -9.49 13.58 19.68
CA ASP A 212 -10.07 14.79 20.28
C ASP A 212 -9.44 16.05 19.67
N GLU A 213 -10.17 17.16 19.66
CA GLU A 213 -9.71 18.46 19.12
C GLU A 213 -8.48 19.04 19.83
N GLN A 214 -8.09 18.53 21.00
CA GLN A 214 -6.90 18.93 21.75
C GLN A 214 -5.67 18.07 21.41
N ASP A 215 -5.87 16.97 20.68
CA ASP A 215 -4.81 16.01 20.40
C ASP A 215 -3.73 16.59 19.48
N ASN A 216 -2.50 16.22 19.75
CA ASN A 216 -1.37 16.34 18.86
C ASN A 216 -0.93 14.93 18.44
N VAL A 217 -1.08 14.63 17.17
CA VAL A 217 -0.85 13.28 16.64
C VAL A 217 0.41 13.25 15.78
N ILE A 218 1.17 12.17 15.86
CA ILE A 218 2.25 11.87 14.92
C ILE A 218 1.91 10.62 14.11
N ASP A 219 2.06 10.72 12.81
CA ASP A 219 1.87 9.62 11.83
C ASP A 219 3.22 9.28 11.21
N LEU A 220 3.77 8.14 11.60
CA LEU A 220 5.10 7.67 11.19
C LEU A 220 4.98 6.67 10.05
N PHE A 221 5.77 6.84 9.01
CA PHE A 221 5.65 6.18 7.71
C PHE A 221 4.37 6.60 6.97
N CYS A 222 4.07 7.90 6.97
CA CYS A 222 2.78 8.44 6.54
C CYS A 222 2.49 8.31 5.03
N GLY A 223 3.50 7.97 4.22
CA GLY A 223 3.37 7.90 2.77
C GLY A 223 2.87 9.23 2.19
N LEU A 224 1.85 9.16 1.35
CA LEU A 224 1.20 10.34 0.75
C LEU A 224 0.10 10.97 1.63
N GLY A 225 0.06 10.61 2.94
CA GLY A 225 -0.88 11.16 3.91
C GLY A 225 -2.15 10.34 4.11
N ASN A 226 -2.12 9.04 3.80
CA ASN A 226 -3.28 8.15 3.83
C ASN A 226 -4.04 8.12 5.17
N PHE A 227 -3.33 8.21 6.29
CA PHE A 227 -3.90 8.36 7.63
C PHE A 227 -3.84 9.81 8.12
N THR A 228 -2.74 10.52 7.83
CA THR A 228 -2.51 11.88 8.31
C THR A 228 -3.66 12.82 7.96
N LEU A 229 -4.13 12.79 6.69
CA LEU A 229 -5.17 13.72 6.24
C LEU A 229 -6.54 13.43 6.87
N PRO A 230 -7.04 12.18 6.93
CA PRO A 230 -8.23 11.87 7.72
C PRO A 230 -8.12 12.24 9.20
N ILE A 231 -6.99 11.94 9.87
CA ILE A 231 -6.74 12.29 11.27
C ILE A 231 -6.84 13.81 11.50
N SER A 232 -6.35 14.62 10.55
CA SER A 232 -6.35 16.09 10.68
C SER A 232 -7.74 16.70 10.88
N LYS A 233 -8.81 15.99 10.50
CA LYS A 233 -10.20 16.47 10.66
C LYS A 233 -10.68 16.48 12.11
N TYR A 234 -9.96 15.81 13.02
CA TYR A 234 -10.42 15.55 14.39
C TYR A 234 -9.49 16.10 15.47
N VAL A 235 -8.33 16.68 15.09
CA VAL A 235 -7.26 16.99 16.04
C VAL A 235 -6.78 18.43 15.91
N ASN A 236 -6.09 18.92 16.97
CA ASN A 236 -5.43 20.22 16.95
C ASN A 236 -4.30 20.26 15.87
N LYS A 237 -3.45 19.23 15.86
CA LYS A 237 -2.30 19.14 14.98
C LYS A 237 -1.98 17.69 14.64
N VAL A 238 -1.61 17.43 13.39
CA VAL A 238 -1.01 16.15 12.99
C VAL A 238 0.30 16.39 12.24
N VAL A 239 1.29 15.52 12.51
CA VAL A 239 2.60 15.56 11.86
C VAL A 239 2.86 14.22 11.19
N GLY A 240 3.03 14.22 9.88
CA GLY A 240 3.39 13.06 9.07
C GLY A 240 4.90 13.01 8.80
N ILE A 241 5.52 11.85 9.01
CA ILE A 241 6.93 11.61 8.73
C ILE A 241 7.08 10.49 7.70
N GLU A 242 7.86 10.75 6.67
CA GLU A 242 8.06 9.81 5.55
C GLU A 242 9.51 9.87 5.04
N GLY A 243 10.07 8.73 4.66
CA GLY A 243 11.43 8.62 4.14
C GLY A 243 11.58 9.05 2.68
N ASP A 244 10.55 8.87 1.87
CA ASP A 244 10.55 9.24 0.45
C ASP A 244 10.16 10.71 0.25
N ARG A 245 11.05 11.49 -0.38
CA ARG A 245 10.81 12.91 -0.63
C ARG A 245 9.60 13.14 -1.56
N GLY A 246 9.41 12.28 -2.57
CA GLY A 246 8.31 12.43 -3.51
C GLY A 246 6.96 12.22 -2.83
N LEU A 247 6.87 11.26 -1.90
CA LEU A 247 5.67 11.02 -1.11
C LEU A 247 5.40 12.17 -0.13
N VAL A 248 6.45 12.75 0.50
CA VAL A 248 6.30 13.94 1.37
C VAL A 248 5.70 15.13 0.60
N GLU A 249 6.23 15.42 -0.59
CA GLU A 249 5.69 16.52 -1.41
C GLU A 249 4.25 16.21 -1.86
N ARG A 250 3.94 14.96 -2.22
CA ARG A 250 2.59 14.53 -2.55
C ARG A 250 1.62 14.67 -1.37
N ALA A 251 2.08 14.35 -0.14
CA ALA A 251 1.29 14.52 1.06
C ALA A 251 0.93 16.00 1.32
N LYS A 252 1.88 16.92 1.07
CA LYS A 252 1.64 18.37 1.15
C LYS A 252 0.62 18.84 0.08
N GLU A 253 0.81 18.43 -1.18
CA GLU A 253 -0.12 18.72 -2.27
C GLU A 253 -1.54 18.20 -1.94
N ASN A 254 -1.64 16.99 -1.38
CA ASN A 254 -2.91 16.41 -0.94
C ASN A 254 -3.53 17.22 0.20
N ALA A 255 -2.73 17.72 1.15
CA ALA A 255 -3.24 18.60 2.22
C ALA A 255 -3.80 19.91 1.64
N GLU A 256 -3.09 20.54 0.70
CA GLU A 256 -3.53 21.77 0.03
C GLU A 256 -4.85 21.58 -0.73
N VAL A 257 -4.96 20.51 -1.55
CA VAL A 257 -6.19 20.19 -2.30
C VAL A 257 -7.39 19.99 -1.37
N ASN A 258 -7.17 19.43 -0.19
CA ASN A 258 -8.22 19.18 0.81
C ASN A 258 -8.43 20.35 1.79
N ASN A 259 -7.75 21.50 1.59
CA ASN A 259 -7.82 22.68 2.47
C ASN A 259 -7.46 22.37 3.93
N ILE A 260 -6.45 21.51 4.16
CA ILE A 260 -5.97 21.11 5.47
C ILE A 260 -4.77 21.97 5.84
N SER A 261 -4.87 22.72 6.95
CA SER A 261 -3.83 23.65 7.42
C SER A 261 -3.13 23.20 8.71
N ASN A 262 -3.68 22.22 9.42
CA ASN A 262 -3.17 21.70 10.69
C ASN A 262 -2.32 20.41 10.54
N ALA A 263 -2.03 19.99 9.30
CA ALA A 263 -1.12 18.91 8.98
C ALA A 263 0.24 19.44 8.52
N SER A 264 1.32 18.85 9.00
CA SER A 264 2.70 19.17 8.57
C SER A 264 3.43 17.89 8.19
N PHE A 265 4.28 17.95 7.18
CA PHE A 265 4.97 16.76 6.64
C PHE A 265 6.47 17.00 6.57
N TYR A 266 7.24 16.02 7.07
CA TYR A 266 8.71 16.08 7.11
C TYR A 266 9.31 14.82 6.51
N LYS A 267 10.41 15.01 5.77
CA LYS A 267 11.22 13.90 5.32
C LYS A 267 12.19 13.49 6.42
N ALA A 268 12.13 12.23 6.84
CA ALA A 268 13.15 11.63 7.70
C ALA A 268 13.24 10.13 7.46
N ASP A 269 14.45 9.57 7.50
CA ASP A 269 14.65 8.14 7.60
C ASP A 269 14.45 7.71 9.06
N LEU A 270 13.37 6.97 9.32
CA LEU A 270 12.99 6.56 10.67
C LEU A 270 13.81 5.37 11.19
N PHE A 271 14.74 4.84 10.41
CA PHE A 271 15.73 3.84 10.82
C PHE A 271 17.06 4.47 11.26
N GLU A 272 17.19 5.80 11.13
CA GLU A 272 18.37 6.59 11.51
C GLU A 272 18.09 7.46 12.75
N ASP A 273 19.10 8.16 13.26
CA ASP A 273 18.93 9.09 14.38
C ASP A 273 18.10 10.31 13.99
N VAL A 274 16.93 10.43 14.59
CA VAL A 274 15.97 11.52 14.36
C VAL A 274 16.00 12.60 15.45
N SER A 275 16.89 12.50 16.44
CA SER A 275 16.95 13.39 17.61
C SER A 275 17.21 14.86 17.26
N GLY A 276 17.76 15.11 16.06
CA GLY A 276 18.09 16.43 15.54
C GLY A 276 16.91 17.20 14.92
N PHE A 277 15.82 16.52 14.57
CA PHE A 277 14.74 17.12 13.81
C PHE A 277 13.80 17.98 14.66
N GLU A 278 13.24 19.04 14.07
CA GLU A 278 12.33 19.97 14.76
C GLU A 278 10.99 19.32 15.14
N TRP A 279 10.53 18.33 14.36
CA TRP A 279 9.33 17.56 14.67
C TRP A 279 9.54 16.60 15.85
N PHE A 280 10.77 16.37 16.28
CA PHE A 280 11.12 15.53 17.43
C PHE A 280 11.47 16.36 18.66
N ARG A 281 12.31 17.41 18.50
CA ARG A 281 12.81 18.20 19.62
C ARG A 281 11.74 19.04 20.30
N GLY A 282 11.53 18.80 21.61
CA GLY A 282 10.60 19.60 22.42
C GLY A 282 9.14 19.47 21.99
N GLN A 283 8.81 18.51 21.14
CA GLN A 283 7.44 18.24 20.73
C GLN A 283 6.79 17.20 21.65
N ASN A 284 5.48 17.32 21.80
CA ASN A 284 4.67 16.40 22.57
C ASN A 284 3.52 15.92 21.68
N TYR A 285 3.44 14.60 21.51
CA TYR A 285 2.35 13.94 20.78
C TYR A 285 1.68 12.95 21.73
N ASN A 286 0.47 13.22 22.13
CA ASN A 286 -0.24 12.28 23.01
C ASN A 286 -0.72 11.03 22.28
N LYS A 287 -0.82 11.07 20.94
CA LYS A 287 -1.24 9.92 20.13
C LYS A 287 -0.30 9.72 18.93
N ALA A 288 -0.17 8.47 18.52
CA ALA A 288 0.64 8.11 17.35
C ALA A 288 -0.04 7.03 16.50
N LEU A 289 0.25 7.07 15.21
CA LEU A 289 0.00 5.99 14.26
C LEU A 289 1.32 5.60 13.62
N ILE A 290 1.55 4.30 13.41
CA ILE A 290 2.69 3.81 12.65
C ILE A 290 2.24 2.72 11.68
N ASP A 291 2.69 2.81 10.41
CA ASP A 291 2.42 1.83 9.33
C ASP A 291 3.73 1.52 8.58
N PRO A 292 4.68 0.80 9.20
CA PRO A 292 6.01 0.58 8.66
C PRO A 292 6.05 -0.47 7.57
N ALA A 293 7.15 -0.51 6.83
CA ALA A 293 7.49 -1.62 5.95
C ALA A 293 7.61 -2.95 6.72
N ARG A 294 7.77 -4.07 5.99
CA ARG A 294 7.86 -5.43 6.56
C ARG A 294 8.92 -5.64 7.64
N THR A 295 9.91 -4.77 7.71
CA THR A 295 10.98 -4.80 8.73
C THR A 295 10.50 -4.43 10.12
N GLY A 296 9.31 -3.82 10.24
CA GLY A 296 8.80 -3.25 11.49
C GLY A 296 9.40 -1.89 11.79
N ALA A 297 9.29 -1.42 13.02
CA ALA A 297 9.64 -0.06 13.45
C ALA A 297 10.40 -0.03 14.79
N ILE A 298 11.25 -1.00 15.06
CA ILE A 298 11.88 -1.16 16.39
C ILE A 298 12.66 0.09 16.82
N GLU A 299 13.33 0.76 15.88
CA GLU A 299 14.14 1.94 16.11
C GLU A 299 13.29 3.11 16.57
N ILE A 300 12.13 3.33 15.95
CA ILE A 300 11.23 4.42 16.29
C ILE A 300 10.36 4.10 17.51
N VAL A 301 10.05 2.83 17.75
CA VAL A 301 9.33 2.38 18.94
C VAL A 301 10.02 2.83 20.23
N ASP A 302 11.35 2.78 20.27
CA ASP A 302 12.15 3.22 21.40
C ASP A 302 12.07 4.73 21.68
N LEU A 303 11.61 5.49 20.71
CA LEU A 303 11.48 6.94 20.81
C LEU A 303 10.08 7.40 21.23
N LEU A 304 9.06 6.58 21.11
CA LEU A 304 7.67 6.94 21.44
C LEU A 304 7.50 7.48 22.87
N PRO A 305 8.15 6.92 23.91
CA PRO A 305 8.08 7.49 25.25
C PRO A 305 8.67 8.91 25.34
N LYS A 306 9.71 9.23 24.56
CA LYS A 306 10.33 10.58 24.54
C LYS A 306 9.45 11.61 23.85
N LEU A 307 8.53 11.17 22.97
CA LEU A 307 7.52 11.97 22.32
C LEU A 307 6.25 12.13 23.16
N ASN A 308 6.21 11.51 24.36
CA ASN A 308 5.07 11.48 25.28
C ASN A 308 3.81 10.77 24.72
N VAL A 309 3.99 9.83 23.81
CA VAL A 309 2.89 9.04 23.24
C VAL A 309 2.25 8.19 24.33
N GLU A 310 0.94 8.34 24.50
CA GLU A 310 0.11 7.62 25.46
C GLU A 310 -0.79 6.58 24.77
N ARG A 311 -1.14 6.84 23.51
CA ARG A 311 -2.00 5.97 22.69
C ARG A 311 -1.40 5.79 21.31
N LEU A 312 -1.20 4.54 20.91
CA LEU A 312 -0.54 4.17 19.65
C LEU A 312 -1.39 3.17 18.88
N VAL A 313 -1.70 3.48 17.64
CA VAL A 313 -2.19 2.50 16.66
C VAL A 313 -1.02 2.05 15.79
N TYR A 314 -0.82 0.74 15.71
CA TYR A 314 0.20 0.11 14.88
C TYR A 314 -0.46 -0.74 13.79
N VAL A 315 -0.32 -0.34 12.53
CA VAL A 315 -0.68 -1.13 11.35
C VAL A 315 0.55 -1.92 10.90
N SER A 316 0.38 -3.19 10.52
CA SER A 316 1.53 -4.02 10.13
C SER A 316 1.16 -5.08 9.10
N CYS A 317 1.97 -5.18 8.06
CA CYS A 317 1.89 -6.25 7.06
C CYS A 317 2.74 -7.50 7.40
N ASN A 318 3.29 -7.59 8.63
CA ASN A 318 4.11 -8.73 9.07
C ASN A 318 3.89 -9.04 10.57
N PRO A 319 3.14 -10.11 10.90
CA PRO A 319 2.87 -10.49 12.29
C PRO A 319 4.13 -10.73 13.13
N ALA A 320 5.21 -11.22 12.53
CA ALA A 320 6.43 -11.53 13.27
C ALA A 320 7.14 -10.24 13.74
N THR A 321 7.26 -9.23 12.88
CA THR A 321 7.85 -7.94 13.28
C THR A 321 6.93 -7.18 14.22
N LEU A 322 5.60 -7.23 14.02
CA LEU A 322 4.66 -6.66 14.97
C LEU A 322 4.80 -7.29 16.35
N ALA A 323 4.92 -8.63 16.45
CA ALA A 323 5.10 -9.31 17.73
C ALA A 323 6.44 -8.94 18.40
N ARG A 324 7.53 -8.81 17.63
CA ARG A 324 8.81 -8.32 18.13
C ARG A 324 8.70 -6.91 18.71
N ASP A 325 8.09 -6.01 17.96
CA ASP A 325 7.94 -4.60 18.35
C ASP A 325 6.95 -4.47 19.52
N THR A 326 5.93 -5.35 19.58
CA THR A 326 5.02 -5.46 20.74
C THR A 326 5.76 -5.79 22.01
N ALA A 327 6.66 -6.79 21.99
CA ALA A 327 7.48 -7.12 23.17
C ALA A 327 8.25 -5.89 23.66
N ARG A 328 8.83 -5.14 22.73
CA ARG A 328 9.55 -3.90 23.08
C ARG A 328 8.63 -2.80 23.61
N LEU A 329 7.45 -2.62 23.06
CA LEU A 329 6.44 -1.68 23.56
C LEU A 329 6.03 -2.01 24.99
N ILE A 330 5.84 -3.29 25.31
CA ILE A 330 5.55 -3.74 26.68
C ILE A 330 6.68 -3.36 27.66
N ASP A 331 7.94 -3.59 27.27
CA ASP A 331 9.13 -3.19 28.06
C ASP A 331 9.18 -1.67 28.31
N LEU A 332 8.63 -0.88 27.38
CA LEU A 332 8.53 0.58 27.47
C LEU A 332 7.29 1.08 28.23
N GLY A 333 6.51 0.16 28.83
CA GLY A 333 5.34 0.47 29.64
C GLY A 333 4.04 0.65 28.89
N PHE A 334 3.98 0.21 27.63
CA PHE A 334 2.71 0.14 26.90
C PHE A 334 1.96 -1.15 27.21
N TYR A 335 0.64 -1.12 27.10
CA TYR A 335 -0.26 -2.26 27.24
C TYR A 335 -0.93 -2.52 25.90
N LEU A 336 -0.94 -3.77 25.46
CA LEU A 336 -1.65 -4.20 24.27
C LEU A 336 -3.16 -4.32 24.60
N GLU A 337 -3.94 -3.37 24.09
CA GLU A 337 -5.39 -3.31 24.33
C GLU A 337 -6.15 -4.18 23.33
N ASN A 338 -5.98 -3.89 22.04
CA ASN A 338 -6.68 -4.56 20.95
C ASN A 338 -5.70 -5.05 19.89
N ALA A 339 -6.04 -6.13 19.21
CA ALA A 339 -5.36 -6.56 17.98
C ALA A 339 -6.32 -7.33 17.08
N GLY A 340 -6.12 -7.23 15.77
CA GLY A 340 -6.91 -7.97 14.79
C GLY A 340 -6.29 -7.98 13.41
N VAL A 341 -6.84 -8.83 12.54
CA VAL A 341 -6.39 -8.94 11.14
C VAL A 341 -7.33 -8.26 10.18
N MET A 342 -6.76 -7.76 9.10
CA MET A 342 -7.47 -7.14 7.99
C MET A 342 -7.07 -7.88 6.70
N ASP A 343 -8.03 -8.31 5.91
CA ASP A 343 -7.76 -9.06 4.68
C ASP A 343 -7.47 -8.13 3.49
N MET A 344 -6.37 -7.35 3.60
CA MET A 344 -5.90 -6.44 2.54
C MET A 344 -5.55 -7.19 1.25
N PHE A 345 -5.15 -8.47 1.38
CA PHE A 345 -4.70 -9.31 0.29
C PHE A 345 -5.43 -10.66 0.27
N PRO A 346 -6.76 -10.68 0.00
CA PRO A 346 -7.48 -11.93 -0.21
C PRO A 346 -6.77 -12.84 -1.22
N GLN A 347 -6.96 -14.15 -1.08
CA GLN A 347 -6.34 -15.20 -1.91
C GLN A 347 -4.82 -15.38 -1.71
N THR A 348 -4.20 -14.66 -0.76
CA THR A 348 -2.77 -14.74 -0.46
C THR A 348 -2.52 -15.02 1.01
N ALA A 349 -1.32 -15.50 1.34
CA ALA A 349 -0.87 -15.70 2.72
C ALA A 349 -0.38 -14.40 3.41
N HIS A 350 -0.47 -13.25 2.75
CA HIS A 350 -0.12 -11.98 3.38
C HIS A 350 -1.13 -11.66 4.49
N VAL A 351 -0.59 -11.26 5.64
CA VAL A 351 -1.39 -10.85 6.80
C VAL A 351 -1.19 -9.35 7.00
N GLU A 352 -2.29 -8.62 6.98
CA GLU A 352 -2.34 -7.24 7.45
C GLU A 352 -3.00 -7.25 8.82
N SER A 353 -2.47 -6.48 9.75
CA SER A 353 -2.94 -6.45 11.12
C SER A 353 -2.93 -5.04 11.67
N ILE A 354 -3.77 -4.80 12.67
CA ILE A 354 -3.83 -3.54 13.43
C ILE A 354 -3.82 -3.86 14.90
N ALA A 355 -3.08 -3.07 15.69
CA ALA A 355 -3.02 -3.20 17.13
C ALA A 355 -3.09 -1.84 17.81
N LEU A 356 -3.77 -1.78 18.95
CA LEU A 356 -3.84 -0.62 19.82
C LEU A 356 -3.00 -0.85 21.06
N PHE A 357 -2.18 0.13 21.38
CA PHE A 357 -1.39 0.18 22.60
C PHE A 357 -1.74 1.45 23.40
N THR A 358 -1.79 1.33 24.72
CA THR A 358 -1.92 2.47 25.64
C THR A 358 -0.82 2.45 26.67
N ARG A 359 -0.41 3.64 27.12
CA ARG A 359 0.56 3.82 28.20
C ARG A 359 0.03 4.81 29.21
N LYS A 360 0.05 4.44 30.50
CA LYS A 360 -0.25 5.37 31.59
C LYS A 360 0.97 6.23 31.87
N LYS A 361 0.75 7.50 32.14
CA LYS A 361 1.79 8.41 32.68
C LYS A 361 2.31 7.91 34.00
#